data_0b64635b1a6c4c161393b11f56768c03
#
_entry.id   0b64635b1a6c4c161393b11f56768c03
#
_cell.length_a   1.000
_cell.length_b   1.000
_cell.length_c   1.000
_cell.angle_alpha   90.00
_cell.angle_beta   90.00
_cell.angle_gamma   90.00
#
_symmetry.space_group_name_H-M   'P 1'
#
loop_
_entity.id
_entity.type
_entity.pdbx_description
1 polymer ?
#
loop_
_entity_poly.entity_id
_entity_poly.type
_entity_poly.pdbx_seq_one_letter_code
_entity_poly.pdbx_strand_id
1 'polypeptide(L)'
;FVKKEISKMIRQGWLPNAYLDDQEDVFFINAEEYRALQRKQEAAARAAAGKETPKTAQDELDEQMQQGRDFITLLDEHIRATGAEPEVCGQLEHMRTTAGDIMSWVAAHPQSAGKVRRFARYYMPTTLKLLRTYDDVKGQQSDVASGIRQDIGGILGTLNTAFDNLQADLLSDTALDVSS
;
A
#
# COMPACT_ATOMS: atom_id res chain seq x y z
N PHE A 1 -17.10 -13.30 -7.08
CA PHE A 1 -18.27 -13.91 -7.75
C PHE A 1 -19.54 -13.10 -7.47
N VAL A 2 -19.86 -12.87 -6.20
CA VAL A 2 -21.04 -12.11 -5.80
C VAL A 2 -21.00 -10.66 -6.28
N LYS A 3 -19.84 -10.01 -6.22
CA LYS A 3 -19.65 -8.62 -6.68
C LYS A 3 -19.91 -8.47 -8.17
N LYS A 4 -19.51 -9.43 -9.02
CA LYS A 4 -19.77 -9.40 -10.46
C LYS A 4 -21.25 -9.52 -10.81
N GLU A 5 -21.97 -10.38 -10.10
CA GLU A 5 -23.43 -10.55 -10.29
C GLU A 5 -24.19 -9.29 -9.88
N ILE A 6 -23.85 -8.70 -8.74
CA ILE A 6 -24.47 -7.46 -8.28
C ILE A 6 -24.15 -6.30 -9.23
N SER A 7 -22.90 -6.18 -9.71
CA SER A 7 -22.51 -5.18 -10.71
C SER A 7 -23.33 -5.31 -12.00
N LYS A 8 -23.56 -6.54 -12.45
CA LYS A 8 -24.38 -6.82 -13.62
C LYS A 8 -25.82 -6.40 -13.40
N MET A 9 -26.38 -6.70 -12.25
CA MET A 9 -27.76 -6.32 -11.87
C MET A 9 -27.94 -4.80 -11.82
N ILE A 10 -26.95 -4.07 -11.30
CA ILE A 10 -26.96 -2.61 -11.25
C ILE A 10 -26.94 -2.02 -12.66
N ARG A 11 -26.10 -2.55 -13.56
CA ARG A 11 -26.00 -2.11 -14.96
C ARG A 11 -27.26 -2.38 -15.75
N GLN A 12 -28.00 -3.42 -15.40
CA GLN A 12 -29.26 -3.77 -16.03
C GLN A 12 -30.46 -3.02 -15.45
N GLY A 13 -30.25 -2.17 -14.44
CA GLY A 13 -31.32 -1.40 -13.80
C GLY A 13 -32.21 -2.19 -12.84
N TRP A 14 -31.79 -3.41 -12.46
CA TRP A 14 -32.53 -4.28 -11.55
C TRP A 14 -32.44 -3.84 -10.09
N LEU A 15 -31.44 -3.05 -9.76
CA LEU A 15 -31.22 -2.50 -8.42
C LEU A 15 -31.09 -0.98 -8.52
N PRO A 16 -32.21 -0.25 -8.60
CA PRO A 16 -32.18 1.20 -8.83
C PRO A 16 -31.53 2.02 -7.70
N ASN A 17 -31.43 1.43 -6.51
CA ASN A 17 -30.86 2.10 -5.34
C ASN A 17 -29.44 1.63 -5.00
N ALA A 18 -28.79 0.91 -5.89
CA ALA A 18 -27.45 0.38 -5.70
C ALA A 18 -26.45 1.05 -6.64
N TYR A 19 -25.30 1.41 -6.13
CA TYR A 19 -24.21 2.06 -6.86
C TYR A 19 -22.89 1.38 -6.56
N LEU A 20 -22.01 1.39 -7.55
CA LEU A 20 -20.63 0.96 -7.40
C LEU A 20 -19.76 2.19 -7.17
N ASP A 21 -18.90 2.13 -6.17
CA ASP A 21 -17.86 3.13 -5.99
C ASP A 21 -16.62 2.78 -6.84
N ASP A 22 -15.57 3.60 -6.77
CA ASP A 22 -14.33 3.41 -7.53
C ASP A 22 -13.59 2.12 -7.15
N GLN A 23 -13.92 1.52 -6.00
CA GLN A 23 -13.35 0.27 -5.52
C GLN A 23 -14.26 -0.93 -5.78
N GLU A 24 -15.31 -0.74 -6.59
CA GLU A 24 -16.34 -1.74 -6.88
C GLU A 24 -17.13 -2.22 -5.65
N ASP A 25 -17.12 -1.44 -4.56
CA ASP A 25 -17.98 -1.69 -3.41
C ASP A 25 -19.41 -1.25 -3.71
N VAL A 26 -20.37 -2.07 -3.31
CA VAL A 26 -21.78 -1.84 -3.59
C VAL A 26 -22.43 -1.08 -2.44
N PHE A 27 -23.04 0.05 -2.75
CA PHE A 27 -23.81 0.85 -1.80
C PHE A 27 -25.28 0.89 -2.22
N PHE A 28 -26.17 0.59 -1.28
CA PHE A 28 -27.61 0.66 -1.49
C PHE A 28 -28.15 2.01 -1.03
N ILE A 29 -27.95 3.03 -1.86
CA ILE A 29 -28.46 4.37 -1.66
C ILE A 29 -29.16 4.83 -2.93
N ASN A 30 -30.06 5.82 -2.83
CA ASN A 30 -30.70 6.34 -4.04
C ASN A 30 -29.71 7.26 -4.81
N ALA A 31 -30.02 7.51 -6.10
CA ALA A 31 -29.16 8.31 -6.98
C ALA A 31 -28.92 9.72 -6.46
N GLU A 32 -29.91 10.34 -5.84
CA GLU A 32 -29.80 11.69 -5.30
C GLU A 32 -28.88 11.74 -4.09
N GLU A 33 -28.99 10.78 -3.19
CA GLU A 33 -28.09 10.68 -2.02
C GLU A 33 -26.65 10.43 -2.44
N TYR A 34 -26.44 9.58 -3.43
CA TYR A 34 -25.09 9.29 -3.98
C TYR A 34 -24.49 10.55 -4.58
N ARG A 35 -25.24 11.28 -5.40
CA ARG A 35 -24.78 12.54 -6.01
C ARG A 35 -24.50 13.61 -4.95
N ALA A 36 -25.36 13.70 -3.92
CA ALA A 36 -25.16 14.63 -2.80
C ALA A 36 -23.88 14.28 -2.03
N LEU A 37 -23.61 13.00 -1.80
CA LEU A 37 -22.39 12.52 -1.15
C LEU A 37 -21.16 12.83 -1.98
N GLN A 38 -21.19 12.60 -3.30
CA GLN A 38 -20.12 12.95 -4.20
C GLN A 38 -19.83 14.46 -4.20
N ARG A 39 -20.85 15.29 -4.29
CA ARG A 39 -20.69 16.76 -4.23
C ARG A 39 -20.07 17.20 -2.92
N LYS A 40 -20.50 16.59 -1.80
CA LYS A 40 -19.94 16.90 -0.48
C LYS A 40 -18.48 16.50 -0.39
N GLN A 41 -18.09 15.34 -0.93
CA GLN A 41 -16.70 14.90 -0.98
C GLN A 41 -15.84 15.78 -1.86
N GLU A 42 -16.35 16.18 -3.04
CA GLU A 42 -15.64 17.09 -3.94
C GLU A 42 -15.48 18.49 -3.31
N ALA A 43 -16.52 19.00 -2.64
CA ALA A 43 -16.48 20.29 -1.94
C ALA A 43 -15.47 20.24 -0.78
N ALA A 44 -15.45 19.15 -0.02
CA ALA A 44 -14.49 18.95 1.06
C ALA A 44 -13.05 18.85 0.52
N ALA A 45 -12.84 18.15 -0.59
CA ALA A 45 -11.55 18.06 -1.25
C ALA A 45 -11.07 19.42 -1.77
N ARG A 46 -11.97 20.23 -2.37
CA ARG A 46 -11.66 21.60 -2.81
C ARG A 46 -11.38 22.53 -1.63
N ALA A 47 -12.14 22.44 -0.56
CA ALA A 47 -11.94 23.25 0.66
C ALA A 47 -10.61 22.88 1.33
N ALA A 48 -10.26 21.58 1.40
CA ALA A 48 -8.98 21.13 1.89
C ALA A 48 -7.84 21.60 1.00
N ALA A 49 -7.99 21.50 -0.34
CA ALA A 49 -7.00 21.97 -1.30
C ALA A 49 -6.82 23.51 -1.27
N GLY A 50 -7.88 24.25 -0.92
CA GLY A 50 -7.81 25.70 -0.76
C GLY A 50 -7.24 26.17 0.57
N LYS A 51 -7.22 25.32 1.58
CA LYS A 51 -6.68 25.62 2.92
C LYS A 51 -5.26 25.10 3.12
N GLU A 52 -4.85 24.09 2.38
CA GLU A 52 -3.49 23.59 2.41
C GLU A 52 -2.69 24.29 1.32
N THR A 53 -1.55 24.85 1.71
CA THR A 53 -0.52 25.23 0.74
C THR A 53 -0.16 23.98 -0.04
N PRO A 54 0.00 24.07 -1.39
CA PRO A 54 0.42 22.90 -2.17
C PRO A 54 1.65 22.29 -1.53
N LYS A 55 1.63 20.96 -1.31
CA LYS A 55 2.77 20.26 -0.77
C LYS A 55 3.97 20.52 -1.67
N THR A 56 5.03 21.05 -1.09
CA THR A 56 6.29 21.21 -1.78
C THR A 56 6.92 19.83 -1.99
N ALA A 57 7.87 19.74 -2.92
CA ALA A 57 8.66 18.52 -3.10
C ALA A 57 9.37 18.11 -1.80
N GLN A 58 9.78 19.09 -0.99
CA GLN A 58 10.40 18.84 0.30
C GLN A 58 9.41 18.25 1.31
N ASP A 59 8.16 18.74 1.34
CA ASP A 59 7.12 18.20 2.22
C ASP A 59 6.80 16.75 1.87
N GLU A 60 6.72 16.41 0.59
CA GLU A 60 6.51 15.04 0.14
C GLU A 60 7.68 14.14 0.55
N LEU A 61 8.90 14.62 0.39
CA LEU A 61 10.11 13.89 0.80
C LEU A 61 10.08 13.62 2.30
N ASP A 62 9.77 14.62 3.11
CA ASP A 62 9.73 14.51 4.57
C ASP A 62 8.67 13.49 5.01
N GLU A 63 7.49 13.49 4.39
CA GLU A 63 6.45 12.51 4.65
C GLU A 63 6.91 11.10 4.29
N GLN A 64 7.51 10.92 3.12
CA GLN A 64 8.03 9.62 2.67
C GLN A 64 9.11 9.09 3.61
N MET A 65 10.02 9.97 4.05
CA MET A 65 11.08 9.59 4.98
C MET A 65 10.52 9.17 6.34
N GLN A 66 9.51 9.88 6.85
CA GLN A 66 8.84 9.51 8.09
C GLN A 66 8.11 8.18 7.96
N GLN A 67 7.36 8.02 6.88
CA GLN A 67 6.64 6.78 6.57
C GLN A 67 7.58 5.59 6.44
N GLY A 68 8.73 5.79 5.80
CA GLY A 68 9.76 4.77 5.68
C GLY A 68 10.35 4.36 7.03
N ARG A 69 10.61 5.32 7.91
CA ARG A 69 11.10 5.03 9.27
C ARG A 69 10.08 4.24 10.07
N ASP A 70 8.81 4.65 10.01
CA ASP A 70 7.73 3.95 10.71
C ASP A 70 7.57 2.52 10.18
N PHE A 71 7.65 2.35 8.87
CA PHE A 71 7.59 1.04 8.21
C PHE A 71 8.71 0.12 8.69
N ILE A 72 9.94 0.58 8.70
CA ILE A 72 11.12 -0.18 9.14
C ILE A 72 10.97 -0.55 10.62
N THR A 73 10.51 0.38 11.45
CA THR A 73 10.26 0.12 12.88
C THR A 73 9.24 -0.99 13.08
N LEU A 74 8.14 -0.95 12.33
CA LEU A 74 7.09 -1.98 12.40
C LEU A 74 7.60 -3.34 11.89
N LEU A 75 8.42 -3.37 10.84
CA LEU A 75 9.07 -4.60 10.39
C LEU A 75 9.98 -5.18 11.50
N ASP A 76 10.77 -4.35 12.14
CA ASP A 76 11.62 -4.78 13.26
C ASP A 76 10.80 -5.36 14.42
N GLU A 77 9.70 -4.73 14.77
CA GLU A 77 8.80 -5.21 15.80
C GLU A 77 8.24 -6.58 15.46
N HIS A 78 7.80 -6.78 14.22
CA HIS A 78 7.31 -8.07 13.75
C HIS A 78 8.41 -9.14 13.74
N ILE A 79 9.61 -8.81 13.33
CA ILE A 79 10.77 -9.73 13.36
C ILE A 79 11.06 -10.16 14.79
N ARG A 80 11.04 -9.24 15.76
CA ARG A 80 11.32 -9.52 17.17
C ARG A 80 10.20 -10.30 17.86
N ALA A 81 8.96 -9.98 17.51
CA ALA A 81 7.76 -10.57 18.15
C ALA A 81 7.50 -12.01 17.72
N THR A 82 8.35 -12.54 16.88
CA THR A 82 8.04 -13.75 16.18
C THR A 82 8.25 -15.02 17.00
N GLY A 83 7.25 -15.63 17.16
CA GLY A 83 6.97 -16.97 16.67
C GLY A 83 6.78 -17.13 15.13
N ALA A 84 7.24 -16.22 14.30
CA ALA A 84 7.12 -16.35 12.86
C ALA A 84 7.95 -17.51 12.33
N GLU A 85 7.40 -18.19 11.37
CA GLU A 85 8.13 -19.21 10.62
C GLU A 85 9.41 -18.60 10.06
N PRO A 86 10.54 -19.35 10.05
CA PRO A 86 11.84 -18.82 9.60
C PRO A 86 11.80 -18.21 8.21
N GLU A 87 10.96 -18.74 7.33
CA GLU A 87 10.78 -18.22 5.96
C GLU A 87 10.20 -16.80 5.98
N VAL A 88 9.15 -16.57 6.76
CA VAL A 88 8.51 -15.25 6.89
C VAL A 88 9.50 -14.27 7.52
N CYS A 89 10.21 -14.68 8.55
CA CYS A 89 11.23 -13.86 9.21
C CYS A 89 12.32 -13.43 8.21
N GLY A 90 12.81 -14.36 7.39
CA GLY A 90 13.79 -14.08 6.33
C GLY A 90 13.27 -13.09 5.30
N GLN A 91 12.01 -13.21 4.89
CA GLN A 91 11.37 -12.27 3.97
C GLN A 91 11.28 -10.86 4.58
N LEU A 92 10.93 -10.76 5.85
CA LEU A 92 10.84 -9.48 6.55
C LEU A 92 12.20 -8.82 6.73
N GLU A 93 13.24 -9.58 7.04
CA GLU A 93 14.61 -9.08 7.18
C GLU A 93 15.12 -8.53 5.84
N HIS A 94 14.89 -9.26 4.75
CA HIS A 94 15.25 -8.81 3.40
C HIS A 94 14.51 -7.52 3.05
N MET A 95 13.21 -7.48 3.28
CA MET A 95 12.37 -6.31 3.03
C MET A 95 12.85 -5.09 3.82
N ARG A 96 13.18 -5.29 5.09
CA ARG A 96 13.73 -4.23 5.95
C ARG A 96 15.01 -3.64 5.39
N THR A 97 15.93 -4.50 4.95
CA THR A 97 17.20 -4.07 4.37
C THR A 97 16.97 -3.28 3.09
N THR A 98 16.17 -3.80 2.18
CA THR A 98 15.89 -3.15 0.90
C THR A 98 15.15 -1.82 1.10
N ALA A 99 14.16 -1.77 1.99
CA ALA A 99 13.44 -0.53 2.30
C ALA A 99 14.38 0.52 2.90
N GLY A 100 15.29 0.10 3.79
CA GLY A 100 16.30 0.99 4.36
C GLY A 100 17.24 1.56 3.31
N ASP A 101 17.67 0.74 2.37
CA ASP A 101 18.52 1.16 1.25
C ASP A 101 17.79 2.15 0.34
N ILE A 102 16.52 1.89 0.02
CA ILE A 102 15.69 2.78 -0.79
C ILE A 102 15.55 4.14 -0.10
N MET A 103 15.22 4.15 1.19
CA MET A 103 15.04 5.39 1.94
C MET A 103 16.35 6.18 2.05
N SER A 104 17.48 5.51 2.27
CA SER A 104 18.80 6.15 2.31
C SER A 104 19.16 6.78 0.96
N TRP A 105 18.85 6.07 -0.12
CA TRP A 105 19.07 6.57 -1.47
C TRP A 105 18.25 7.84 -1.73
N VAL A 106 16.95 7.82 -1.41
CA VAL A 106 16.05 8.96 -1.62
C VAL A 106 16.48 10.17 -0.77
N ALA A 107 16.97 9.93 0.46
CA ALA A 107 17.49 10.99 1.32
C ALA A 107 18.69 11.68 0.68
N ALA A 108 19.56 10.92 0.02
CA ALA A 108 20.73 11.44 -0.70
C ALA A 108 20.37 12.03 -2.08
N HIS A 109 19.28 11.61 -2.66
CA HIS A 109 18.82 12.01 -4.00
C HIS A 109 17.35 12.46 -3.95
N PRO A 110 17.04 13.64 -3.38
CA PRO A 110 15.64 14.09 -3.20
C PRO A 110 14.81 14.13 -4.47
N GLN A 111 15.43 14.30 -5.62
CA GLN A 111 14.77 14.28 -6.93
C GLN A 111 14.15 12.92 -7.24
N SER A 112 14.56 11.85 -6.56
CA SER A 112 14.02 10.51 -6.72
C SER A 112 12.72 10.27 -5.94
N ALA A 113 12.27 11.22 -5.13
CA ALA A 113 11.07 11.09 -4.29
C ALA A 113 9.81 10.71 -5.12
N GLY A 114 9.68 11.23 -6.33
CA GLY A 114 8.56 10.89 -7.21
C GLY A 114 8.51 9.42 -7.62
N LYS A 115 9.67 8.77 -7.73
CA LYS A 115 9.78 7.35 -8.12
C LYS A 115 9.37 6.40 -7.00
N VAL A 116 9.51 6.81 -5.74
CA VAL A 116 9.13 6.01 -4.60
C VAL A 116 7.73 6.31 -4.08
N ARG A 117 6.99 7.20 -4.74
CA ARG A 117 5.63 7.57 -4.35
C ARG A 117 4.72 6.36 -4.27
N ARG A 118 4.71 5.50 -5.29
CA ARG A 118 3.91 4.28 -5.32
C ARG A 118 4.33 3.30 -4.21
N PHE A 119 5.62 3.18 -3.96
CA PHE A 119 6.18 2.39 -2.88
C PHE A 119 5.61 2.84 -1.52
N ALA A 120 5.65 4.15 -1.24
CA ALA A 120 5.17 4.70 0.01
C ALA A 120 3.64 4.62 0.15
N ARG A 121 2.88 4.80 -0.93
CA ARG A 121 1.42 4.85 -0.90
C ARG A 121 0.74 3.50 -0.95
N TYR A 122 1.35 2.52 -1.60
CA TYR A 122 0.72 1.21 -1.84
C TYR A 122 1.49 0.07 -1.21
N TYR A 123 2.79 -0.05 -1.45
CA TYR A 123 3.55 -1.22 -1.02
C TYR A 123 3.74 -1.26 0.50
N MET A 124 4.07 -0.15 1.12
CA MET A 124 4.24 -0.07 2.57
C MET A 124 2.93 -0.37 3.32
N PRO A 125 1.80 0.30 3.03
CA PRO A 125 0.54 0.00 3.71
C PRO A 125 0.04 -1.43 3.45
N THR A 126 0.21 -1.94 2.23
CA THR A 126 -0.18 -3.31 1.88
C THR A 126 0.60 -4.33 2.70
N THR A 127 1.90 -4.14 2.83
CA THR A 127 2.76 -5.01 3.65
C THR A 127 2.32 -5.00 5.10
N LEU A 128 2.05 -3.84 5.68
CA LEU A 128 1.61 -3.74 7.08
C LEU A 128 0.26 -4.42 7.30
N LYS A 129 -0.65 -4.31 6.35
CA LYS A 129 -1.94 -4.99 6.39
C LYS A 129 -1.77 -6.52 6.37
N LEU A 130 -0.88 -7.03 5.52
CA LEU A 130 -0.56 -8.45 5.47
C LEU A 130 0.03 -8.95 6.78
N LEU A 131 0.91 -8.17 7.41
CA LEU A 131 1.51 -8.52 8.69
C LEU A 131 0.48 -8.55 9.82
N ARG A 132 -0.50 -7.67 9.82
CA ARG A 132 -1.61 -7.72 10.78
C ARG A 132 -2.42 -9.00 10.60
N THR A 133 -2.73 -9.37 9.37
CA THR A 133 -3.44 -10.60 9.07
C THR A 133 -2.62 -11.82 9.50
N TYR A 134 -1.32 -11.79 9.27
CA TYR A 134 -0.41 -12.84 9.74
C TYR A 134 -0.45 -12.98 11.26
N ASP A 135 -0.40 -11.87 11.99
CA ASP A 135 -0.48 -11.88 13.45
C ASP A 135 -1.79 -12.49 13.96
N ASP A 136 -2.89 -12.24 13.25
CA ASP A 136 -4.20 -12.81 13.62
C ASP A 136 -4.24 -14.34 13.49
N VAL A 137 -3.47 -14.92 12.58
CA VAL A 137 -3.52 -16.37 12.30
C VAL A 137 -2.28 -17.14 12.76
N LYS A 138 -1.21 -16.47 13.19
CA LYS A 138 0.08 -17.11 13.51
C LYS A 138 -0.01 -18.14 14.65
N GLY A 139 -0.92 -17.95 15.58
CA GLY A 139 -1.14 -18.86 16.71
C GLY A 139 -2.16 -19.95 16.46
N GLN A 140 -2.81 -19.95 15.30
CA GLN A 140 -3.86 -20.92 14.97
C GLN A 140 -3.28 -22.11 14.20
N GLN A 141 -3.74 -23.31 14.54
CA GLN A 141 -3.25 -24.56 13.94
C GLN A 141 -4.24 -25.21 12.97
N SER A 142 -5.22 -24.44 12.48
CA SER A 142 -6.15 -24.94 11.46
C SER A 142 -5.50 -24.99 10.08
N ASP A 143 -6.00 -25.84 9.19
CA ASP A 143 -5.55 -25.89 7.79
C ASP A 143 -5.80 -24.58 7.08
N VAL A 144 -6.90 -23.90 7.40
CA VAL A 144 -7.23 -22.56 6.84
C VAL A 144 -6.18 -21.53 7.26
N ALA A 145 -5.82 -21.50 8.54
CA ALA A 145 -4.79 -20.57 9.06
C ALA A 145 -3.42 -20.87 8.43
N SER A 146 -3.08 -22.15 8.27
CA SER A 146 -1.84 -22.56 7.59
C SER A 146 -1.81 -22.08 6.13
N GLY A 147 -2.92 -22.23 5.41
CA GLY A 147 -3.06 -21.74 4.04
C GLY A 147 -2.89 -20.22 3.94
N ILE A 148 -3.49 -19.47 4.87
CA ILE A 148 -3.35 -18.02 4.93
C ILE A 148 -1.88 -17.62 5.17
N ARG A 149 -1.19 -18.29 6.11
CA ARG A 149 0.23 -18.02 6.35
C ARG A 149 1.09 -18.27 5.12
N GLN A 150 0.84 -19.35 4.40
CA GLN A 150 1.57 -19.66 3.16
C GLN A 150 1.31 -18.62 2.08
N ASP A 151 0.06 -18.20 1.91
CA ASP A 151 -0.32 -17.17 0.95
C ASP A 151 0.37 -15.84 1.26
N ILE A 152 0.39 -15.45 2.53
CA ILE A 152 1.09 -14.23 2.98
C ILE A 152 2.58 -14.33 2.68
N GLY A 153 3.21 -15.46 2.97
CA GLY A 153 4.62 -15.68 2.64
C GLY A 153 4.91 -15.51 1.15
N GLY A 154 4.04 -16.04 0.29
CA GLY A 154 4.15 -15.86 -1.16
C GLY A 154 3.99 -14.41 -1.59
N ILE A 155 3.03 -13.68 -1.02
CA ILE A 155 2.80 -12.26 -1.32
C ILE A 155 3.98 -11.41 -0.84
N LEU A 156 4.53 -11.69 0.34
CA LEU A 156 5.73 -11.02 0.85
C LEU A 156 6.92 -11.22 -0.10
N GLY A 157 7.10 -12.42 -0.65
CA GLY A 157 8.11 -12.69 -1.67
C GLY A 157 7.92 -11.84 -2.92
N THR A 158 6.69 -11.71 -3.39
CA THR A 158 6.34 -10.86 -4.53
C THR A 158 6.63 -9.38 -4.25
N LEU A 159 6.27 -8.91 -3.06
CA LEU A 159 6.55 -7.53 -2.63
C LEU A 159 8.06 -7.29 -2.54
N ASN A 160 8.83 -8.24 -2.02
CA ASN A 160 10.29 -8.15 -1.99
C ASN A 160 10.89 -8.00 -3.39
N THR A 161 10.37 -8.74 -4.36
CA THR A 161 10.78 -8.62 -5.75
C THR A 161 10.49 -7.22 -6.28
N ALA A 162 9.33 -6.66 -5.98
CA ALA A 162 8.98 -5.30 -6.37
C ALA A 162 9.90 -4.26 -5.72
N PHE A 163 10.25 -4.45 -4.46
CA PHE A 163 11.19 -3.57 -3.74
C PHE A 163 12.60 -3.65 -4.36
N ASP A 164 13.07 -4.84 -4.67
CA ASP A 164 14.36 -5.04 -5.32
C ASP A 164 14.40 -4.38 -6.70
N ASN A 165 13.32 -4.49 -7.47
CA ASN A 165 13.20 -3.85 -8.78
C ASN A 165 13.22 -2.33 -8.67
N LEU A 166 12.53 -1.77 -7.67
CA LEU A 166 12.56 -0.33 -7.42
C LEU A 166 13.97 0.14 -7.08
N GLN A 167 14.68 -0.58 -6.22
CA GLN A 167 16.07 -0.27 -5.87
C GLN A 167 16.96 -0.30 -7.12
N ALA A 168 16.81 -1.31 -7.96
CA ALA A 168 17.56 -1.42 -9.21
C ALA A 168 17.28 -0.25 -10.17
N ASP A 169 16.01 0.16 -10.28
CA ASP A 169 15.62 1.30 -11.11
C ASP A 169 16.25 2.60 -10.61
N LEU A 170 16.29 2.83 -9.31
CA LEU A 170 16.92 4.01 -8.71
C LEU A 170 18.42 4.05 -9.03
N LEU A 171 19.11 2.91 -8.94
CA LEU A 171 20.52 2.80 -9.25
C LEU A 171 20.80 2.96 -10.75
N SER A 172 19.93 2.42 -11.61
CA SER A 172 20.06 2.51 -13.07
C SER A 172 19.95 3.96 -13.55
N ASP A 173 19.04 4.74 -12.99
CA ASP A 173 18.89 6.15 -13.33
C ASP A 173 20.15 6.95 -13.01
N THR A 174 20.81 6.64 -11.91
CA THR A 174 22.08 7.28 -11.54
C THR A 174 23.17 6.93 -12.54
N ALA A 175 23.24 5.69 -12.98
CA ALA A 175 24.22 5.27 -13.99
C ALA A 175 24.02 5.99 -15.33
N LEU A 176 22.76 6.21 -15.73
CA LEU A 176 22.43 6.97 -16.94
C LEU A 176 22.82 8.45 -16.81
N ASP A 177 22.60 9.06 -15.65
CA ASP A 177 22.97 10.45 -15.37
C ASP A 177 24.49 10.66 -15.41
N VAL A 178 25.28 9.69 -14.98
CA VAL A 178 26.73 9.73 -15.04
C VAL A 178 27.25 9.53 -16.48
N SER A 179 26.50 8.80 -17.31
CA SER A 179 26.88 8.53 -18.70
C SER A 179 26.56 9.70 -19.65
N SER A 180 25.75 10.62 -19.23
CA SER A 180 25.35 11.80 -19.99
C SER A 180 26.15 13.03 -19.55
#